data_31f0e21d81610bb1b18b834c977f152b
#
_entry.id   31f0e21d81610bb1b18b834c977f152b
#
_cell.length_a   1.000
_cell.length_b   1.000
_cell.length_c   1.000
_cell.angle_alpha   90.00
_cell.angle_beta   90.00
_cell.angle_gamma   90.00
#
_symmetry.space_group_name_H-M   'P 1'
#
loop_
_entity.id
_entity.type
_entity.pdbx_description
1 polymer ?
#
loop_
_entity_poly.entity_id
_entity_poly.type
_entity_poly.pdbx_seq_one_letter_code
_entity_poly.pdbx_strand_id
1 'polypeptide(L)'
;FALGEYQILRRDITATFNQISTTISQSFIDTTIPPGTTEACYQVRYVDECGNVSSASSEVCVIIEAKLGIPTAFSPNGDNINDFFSVSDGIYNNFQMLIYNQWGTLVFQTNNPSPGWNGTFEGSEAPSGSYSYRVTFQNADNTSVNRSGTFVLIR
;
A
#
# COMPACT_ATOMS: atom_id res chain seq x y z
N PHE A 1 20.24 36.55 -12.51
CA PHE A 1 18.97 36.23 -13.19
C PHE A 1 18.24 35.26 -12.27
N ALA A 2 17.02 35.63 -11.82
CA ALA A 2 16.17 34.67 -11.14
C ALA A 2 15.78 33.61 -12.18
N LEU A 3 15.81 32.35 -11.78
CA LEU A 3 15.33 31.26 -12.65
C LEU A 3 13.82 31.11 -12.40
N GLY A 4 13.04 30.99 -13.45
CA GLY A 4 11.64 30.62 -13.32
C GLY A 4 11.47 29.26 -12.61
N GLU A 5 10.28 28.94 -12.14
CA GLU A 5 10.00 27.71 -11.39
C GLU A 5 8.94 26.85 -12.08
N TYR A 6 8.93 25.56 -11.75
CA TYR A 6 7.89 24.63 -12.17
C TYR A 6 6.90 24.43 -11.05
N GLN A 7 5.61 24.55 -11.34
CA GLN A 7 4.52 24.13 -10.47
C GLN A 7 4.16 22.69 -10.77
N ILE A 8 4.20 21.85 -9.75
CA ILE A 8 3.82 20.44 -9.84
C ILE A 8 2.37 20.33 -9.37
N LEU A 9 1.53 19.79 -10.23
CA LEU A 9 0.10 19.59 -9.97
C LEU A 9 -0.18 18.08 -9.91
N ARG A 10 -0.94 17.66 -8.93
CA ARG A 10 -1.42 16.27 -8.82
C ARG A 10 -2.94 16.25 -8.81
N ARG A 11 -3.53 15.29 -9.53
CA ARG A 11 -4.96 15.05 -9.53
C ARG A 11 -5.38 14.44 -8.19
N ASP A 12 -6.37 15.03 -7.55
CA ASP A 12 -6.99 14.51 -6.34
C ASP A 12 -8.14 13.53 -6.66
N ILE A 13 -8.79 13.02 -5.61
CA ILE A 13 -9.94 12.12 -5.71
C ILE A 13 -11.17 12.76 -6.37
N THR A 14 -11.22 14.10 -6.48
CA THR A 14 -12.31 14.85 -7.14
C THR A 14 -12.04 15.08 -8.63
N ALA A 15 -10.99 14.47 -9.17
CA ALA A 15 -10.46 14.66 -10.52
C ALA A 15 -9.95 16.08 -10.80
N THR A 16 -9.65 16.87 -9.76
CA THR A 16 -9.12 18.21 -9.86
C THR A 16 -7.60 18.21 -9.67
N PHE A 17 -6.89 18.95 -10.51
CA PHE A 17 -5.44 19.14 -10.35
C PHE A 17 -5.16 20.26 -9.35
N ASN A 18 -4.53 19.90 -8.25
CA ASN A 18 -4.09 20.82 -7.21
C ASN A 18 -2.56 20.91 -7.20
N GLN A 19 -2.05 22.13 -6.99
CA GLN A 19 -0.62 22.31 -6.84
C GLN A 19 -0.14 21.68 -5.54
N ILE A 20 0.83 20.78 -5.64
CA ILE A 20 1.43 20.08 -4.50
C ILE A 20 2.82 20.61 -4.16
N SER A 21 3.52 21.21 -5.12
CA SER A 21 4.87 21.76 -4.90
C SER A 21 5.27 22.73 -6.01
N THR A 22 6.40 23.43 -5.77
CA THR A 22 7.18 24.16 -6.78
C THR A 22 8.64 23.67 -6.75
N THR A 23 9.33 23.77 -7.88
CA THR A 23 10.75 23.42 -7.99
C THR A 23 11.42 24.16 -9.13
N ILE A 24 12.69 24.47 -8.98
CA ILE A 24 13.56 24.97 -10.06
C ILE A 24 14.32 23.82 -10.74
N SER A 25 14.23 22.61 -10.18
CA SER A 25 14.87 21.40 -10.71
C SER A 25 14.02 20.78 -11.82
N GLN A 26 14.68 20.09 -12.76
CA GLN A 26 14.02 19.28 -13.79
C GLN A 26 13.50 17.94 -13.27
N SER A 27 13.69 17.67 -11.98
CA SER A 27 13.19 16.47 -11.31
C SER A 27 12.49 16.83 -9.99
N PHE A 28 11.44 16.10 -9.67
CA PHE A 28 10.68 16.23 -8.42
C PHE A 28 10.28 14.83 -7.93
N ILE A 29 10.39 14.61 -6.62
CA ILE A 29 9.94 13.36 -5.97
C ILE A 29 8.75 13.70 -5.08
N ASP A 30 7.59 13.13 -5.40
CA ASP A 30 6.40 13.30 -4.57
C ASP A 30 6.45 12.34 -3.38
N THR A 31 6.68 12.89 -2.19
CA THR A 31 6.67 12.16 -0.91
C THR A 31 5.33 12.29 -0.18
N THR A 32 4.36 12.98 -0.78
CA THR A 32 3.07 13.33 -0.15
C THR A 32 1.90 12.51 -0.69
N ILE A 33 2.17 11.42 -1.40
CA ILE A 33 1.12 10.53 -1.93
C ILE A 33 0.38 9.90 -0.75
N PRO A 34 -0.95 10.08 -0.65
CA PRO A 34 -1.72 9.50 0.44
C PRO A 34 -1.64 7.96 0.45
N PRO A 35 -1.61 7.34 1.64
CA PRO A 35 -1.71 5.89 1.75
C PRO A 35 -2.95 5.36 1.02
N GLY A 36 -2.82 4.24 0.32
CA GLY A 36 -3.91 3.63 -0.43
C GLY A 36 -4.19 4.25 -1.80
N THR A 37 -3.41 5.24 -2.24
CA THR A 37 -3.47 5.75 -3.61
C THR A 37 -3.01 4.67 -4.58
N THR A 38 -3.84 4.34 -5.56
CA THR A 38 -3.54 3.31 -6.59
C THR A 38 -3.10 3.91 -7.92
N GLU A 39 -3.38 5.18 -8.16
CA GLU A 39 -2.96 5.94 -9.33
C GLU A 39 -2.64 7.38 -8.93
N ALA A 40 -1.53 7.91 -9.40
CA ALA A 40 -1.19 9.32 -9.27
C ALA A 40 -0.97 9.92 -10.65
N CYS A 41 -1.68 11.00 -10.97
CA CYS A 41 -1.60 11.69 -12.23
C CYS A 41 -1.06 13.11 -12.02
N TYR A 42 -0.16 13.53 -12.88
CA TYR A 42 0.56 14.79 -12.74
C TYR A 42 0.46 15.64 -13.98
N GLN A 43 0.50 16.94 -13.77
CA GLN A 43 0.76 17.97 -14.77
C GLN A 43 1.80 18.94 -14.23
N VAL A 44 2.48 19.64 -15.14
CA VAL A 44 3.48 20.67 -14.80
C VAL A 44 3.12 21.96 -15.49
N ARG A 45 3.31 23.07 -14.79
CA ARG A 45 3.29 24.44 -15.37
C ARG A 45 4.63 25.10 -15.11
N TYR A 46 5.01 26.00 -15.98
CA TYR A 46 6.17 26.85 -15.78
C TYR A 46 5.71 28.26 -15.41
N VAL A 47 6.38 28.86 -14.44
CA VAL A 47 6.18 30.24 -14.03
C VAL A 47 7.46 31.02 -14.37
N ASP A 48 7.35 32.02 -15.19
CA ASP A 48 8.50 32.84 -15.55
C ASP A 48 8.87 33.87 -14.44
N GLU A 49 9.97 34.56 -14.62
CA GLU A 49 10.47 35.58 -13.68
C GLU A 49 9.50 36.77 -13.49
N CYS A 50 8.58 36.99 -14.41
CA CYS A 50 7.55 38.01 -14.33
C CYS A 50 6.26 37.54 -13.66
N GLY A 51 6.18 36.25 -13.28
CA GLY A 51 5.00 35.63 -12.68
C GLY A 51 3.96 35.16 -13.69
N ASN A 52 4.29 35.13 -15.00
CA ASN A 52 3.37 34.54 -15.97
C ASN A 52 3.41 33.04 -15.91
N VAL A 53 2.22 32.42 -15.90
CA VAL A 53 2.05 30.95 -15.78
C VAL A 53 1.72 30.39 -17.16
N SER A 54 2.45 29.33 -17.56
CA SER A 54 2.18 28.61 -18.81
C SER A 54 0.88 27.80 -18.73
N SER A 55 0.41 27.33 -19.90
CA SER A 55 -0.56 26.20 -19.90
C SER A 55 0.03 24.98 -19.21
N ALA A 56 -0.85 24.14 -18.66
CA ALA A 56 -0.42 22.85 -18.09
C ALA A 56 0.09 21.92 -19.19
N SER A 57 1.05 21.06 -18.86
CA SER A 57 1.47 19.95 -19.70
C SER A 57 0.33 18.95 -19.95
N SER A 58 0.52 18.01 -20.85
CA SER A 58 -0.30 16.81 -20.90
C SER A 58 -0.23 16.08 -19.56
N GLU A 59 -1.32 15.40 -19.22
CA GLU A 59 -1.40 14.55 -18.04
C GLU A 59 -0.54 13.30 -18.22
N VAL A 60 0.20 12.93 -17.17
CA VAL A 60 0.92 11.67 -17.07
C VAL A 60 0.49 10.97 -15.79
N CYS A 61 0.01 9.73 -15.90
CA CYS A 61 -0.42 8.92 -14.78
C CYS A 61 0.54 7.75 -14.53
N VAL A 62 0.77 7.46 -13.26
CA VAL A 62 1.55 6.29 -12.78
C VAL A 62 0.66 5.44 -11.91
N ILE A 63 0.63 4.15 -12.18
CA ILE A 63 -0.04 3.18 -11.28
C ILE A 63 0.90 2.92 -10.10
N ILE A 64 0.36 3.07 -8.90
CA ILE A 64 1.06 2.79 -7.65
C ILE A 64 0.64 1.39 -7.19
N GLU A 65 1.52 0.43 -7.36
CA GLU A 65 1.27 -0.91 -6.86
C GLU A 65 1.25 -0.91 -5.33
N ALA A 66 0.24 -1.56 -4.74
CA ALA A 66 0.20 -1.79 -3.31
C ALA A 66 1.44 -2.62 -2.92
N LYS A 67 2.36 -2.03 -2.15
CA LYS A 67 3.49 -2.77 -1.61
C LYS A 67 2.98 -3.66 -0.47
N LEU A 68 2.64 -4.90 -0.82
CA LEU A 68 2.20 -5.89 0.14
C LEU A 68 3.34 -6.23 1.11
N GLY A 69 3.29 -5.68 2.31
CA GLY A 69 4.14 -6.10 3.42
C GLY A 69 3.48 -7.26 4.15
N ILE A 70 4.21 -8.37 4.31
CA ILE A 70 3.77 -9.54 5.07
C ILE A 70 4.81 -9.80 6.15
N PRO A 71 4.44 -9.82 7.44
CA PRO A 71 5.39 -10.07 8.52
C PRO A 71 5.94 -11.51 8.45
N THR A 72 7.15 -11.70 8.95
CA THR A 72 7.78 -13.02 9.06
C THR A 72 7.57 -13.67 10.42
N ALA A 73 7.05 -12.91 11.39
CA ALA A 73 6.67 -13.39 12.72
C ALA A 73 5.61 -12.47 13.33
N PHE A 74 4.84 -12.98 14.29
CA PHE A 74 3.95 -12.20 15.15
C PHE A 74 3.85 -12.84 16.55
N SER A 75 3.44 -12.03 17.55
CA SER A 75 3.37 -12.44 18.95
C SER A 75 2.08 -11.91 19.58
N PRO A 76 0.99 -12.72 19.60
CA PRO A 76 -0.28 -12.30 20.15
C PRO A 76 -0.26 -12.37 21.70
N ASN A 77 0.38 -11.39 22.34
CA ASN A 77 0.57 -11.29 23.78
C ASN A 77 -0.27 -10.17 24.44
N GLY A 78 -1.00 -9.39 23.61
CA GLY A 78 -1.89 -8.30 24.06
C GLY A 78 -1.18 -6.99 24.39
N ASP A 79 0.05 -6.79 23.93
CA ASP A 79 0.79 -5.53 24.13
C ASP A 79 0.51 -4.48 23.03
N ASN A 80 -0.37 -4.78 22.07
CA ASN A 80 -0.72 -4.01 20.88
C ASN A 80 0.42 -3.89 19.85
N ILE A 81 1.44 -4.73 19.94
CA ILE A 81 2.55 -4.78 18.99
C ILE A 81 2.59 -6.18 18.35
N ASN A 82 2.33 -6.26 17.06
CA ASN A 82 2.32 -7.53 16.32
C ASN A 82 1.40 -8.61 16.92
N ASP A 83 0.28 -8.22 17.53
CA ASP A 83 -0.72 -9.14 18.07
C ASP A 83 -1.53 -9.86 16.98
N PHE A 84 -1.46 -9.39 15.75
CA PHE A 84 -2.15 -9.96 14.60
C PHE A 84 -1.16 -10.25 13.47
N PHE A 85 -1.31 -11.42 12.85
CA PHE A 85 -0.70 -11.66 11.55
C PHE A 85 -1.58 -11.05 10.47
N SER A 86 -1.21 -9.86 10.01
CA SER A 86 -1.93 -9.10 8.98
C SER A 86 -0.98 -8.64 7.88
N VAL A 87 -1.55 -8.33 6.73
CA VAL A 87 -0.81 -7.64 5.66
C VAL A 87 -0.73 -6.14 5.96
N SER A 88 0.27 -5.45 5.38
CA SER A 88 0.34 -4.00 5.48
C SER A 88 -0.92 -3.31 4.93
N ASP A 89 -1.18 -2.10 5.39
CA ASP A 89 -2.28 -1.29 4.88
C ASP A 89 -2.15 -1.07 3.37
N GLY A 90 -3.26 -1.21 2.67
CA GLY A 90 -3.35 -1.06 1.23
C GLY A 90 -4.78 -1.25 0.71
N ILE A 91 -5.00 -0.89 -0.54
CA ILE A 91 -6.25 -1.18 -1.23
C ILE A 91 -6.05 -2.49 -1.99
N TYR A 92 -6.75 -3.53 -1.57
CA TYR A 92 -6.71 -4.86 -2.17
C TYR A 92 -8.12 -5.24 -2.65
N ASN A 93 -8.33 -5.34 -3.95
CA ASN A 93 -9.57 -5.84 -4.50
C ASN A 93 -9.61 -7.37 -4.45
N ASN A 94 -10.76 -7.96 -4.16
CA ASN A 94 -10.93 -9.42 -4.10
C ASN A 94 -9.88 -10.12 -3.21
N PHE A 95 -9.59 -9.51 -2.05
CA PHE A 95 -8.60 -10.01 -1.10
C PHE A 95 -9.03 -11.35 -0.50
N GLN A 96 -8.09 -12.27 -0.40
CA GLN A 96 -8.21 -13.50 0.38
C GLN A 96 -6.88 -13.85 1.04
N MET A 97 -6.92 -14.17 2.33
CA MET A 97 -5.78 -14.71 3.07
C MET A 97 -6.18 -16.05 3.71
N LEU A 98 -5.33 -17.06 3.50
CA LEU A 98 -5.44 -18.39 4.06
C LEU A 98 -4.17 -18.68 4.86
N ILE A 99 -4.33 -19.24 6.07
CA ILE A 99 -3.21 -19.64 6.93
C ILE A 99 -3.35 -21.12 7.27
N TYR A 100 -2.25 -21.85 7.17
CA TYR A 100 -2.17 -23.28 7.43
C TYR A 100 -1.11 -23.58 8.49
N ASN A 101 -1.39 -24.57 9.32
CA ASN A 101 -0.41 -25.11 10.24
C ASN A 101 0.62 -26.00 9.52
N GLN A 102 1.60 -26.51 10.28
CA GLN A 102 2.66 -27.38 9.73
C GLN A 102 2.17 -28.70 9.12
N TRP A 103 0.94 -29.12 9.40
CA TRP A 103 0.31 -30.32 8.84
C TRP A 103 -0.57 -30.02 7.61
N GLY A 104 -0.63 -28.75 7.18
CA GLY A 104 -1.46 -28.33 6.06
C GLY A 104 -2.94 -28.12 6.40
N THR A 105 -3.31 -28.13 7.69
CA THR A 105 -4.68 -27.81 8.12
C THR A 105 -4.90 -26.31 8.02
N LEU A 106 -6.02 -25.91 7.40
CA LEU A 106 -6.45 -24.50 7.36
C LEU A 106 -6.85 -24.06 8.77
N VAL A 107 -6.14 -23.09 9.35
CA VAL A 107 -6.40 -22.57 10.70
C VAL A 107 -7.03 -21.19 10.71
N PHE A 108 -6.91 -20.44 9.61
CA PHE A 108 -7.54 -19.12 9.47
C PHE A 108 -7.83 -18.79 8.01
N GLN A 109 -8.95 -18.13 7.79
CA GLN A 109 -9.33 -17.59 6.49
C GLN A 109 -10.02 -16.25 6.65
N THR A 110 -9.68 -15.28 5.79
CA THR A 110 -10.40 -14.00 5.71
C THR A 110 -10.39 -13.46 4.28
N ASN A 111 -11.42 -12.69 3.95
CA ASN A 111 -11.48 -11.87 2.73
C ASN A 111 -11.28 -10.37 3.06
N ASN A 112 -10.92 -10.05 4.30
CA ASN A 112 -10.64 -8.70 4.75
C ASN A 112 -9.17 -8.62 5.19
N PRO A 113 -8.35 -7.67 4.68
CA PRO A 113 -6.97 -7.53 5.09
C PRO A 113 -6.79 -7.16 6.58
N SER A 114 -7.81 -6.55 7.20
CA SER A 114 -7.78 -6.13 8.61
C SER A 114 -9.11 -6.46 9.32
N PRO A 115 -9.09 -6.94 10.58
CA PRO A 115 -7.91 -7.42 11.30
C PRO A 115 -7.40 -8.75 10.72
N GLY A 116 -6.13 -9.04 10.97
CA GLY A 116 -5.53 -10.32 10.61
C GLY A 116 -5.85 -11.46 11.59
N TRP A 117 -5.06 -12.54 11.56
CA TRP A 117 -5.17 -13.66 12.46
C TRP A 117 -4.55 -13.35 13.83
N ASN A 118 -5.31 -13.58 14.89
CA ASN A 118 -4.89 -13.36 16.28
C ASN A 118 -4.20 -14.58 16.91
N GLY A 119 -3.87 -15.60 16.15
CA GLY A 119 -3.21 -16.79 16.66
C GLY A 119 -4.15 -17.77 17.40
N THR A 120 -5.47 -17.73 17.17
CA THR A 120 -6.41 -18.71 17.72
C THR A 120 -6.96 -19.64 16.64
N PHE A 121 -7.25 -20.88 17.00
CA PHE A 121 -7.90 -21.87 16.16
C PHE A 121 -8.92 -22.67 16.99
N GLU A 122 -10.16 -22.79 16.49
CA GLU A 122 -11.27 -23.48 17.18
C GLU A 122 -11.49 -23.02 18.64
N GLY A 123 -11.32 -21.71 18.89
CA GLY A 123 -11.52 -21.11 20.21
C GLY A 123 -10.37 -21.31 21.21
N SER A 124 -9.28 -21.93 20.79
CA SER A 124 -8.08 -22.16 21.60
C SER A 124 -6.88 -21.47 21.00
N GLU A 125 -5.86 -21.21 21.81
CA GLU A 125 -4.59 -20.67 21.34
C GLU A 125 -3.88 -21.68 20.43
N ALA A 126 -3.49 -21.24 19.25
CA ALA A 126 -2.69 -22.05 18.35
C ALA A 126 -1.25 -22.16 18.88
N PRO A 127 -0.58 -23.34 18.75
CA PRO A 127 0.77 -23.54 19.25
C PRO A 127 1.79 -22.59 18.62
N SER A 128 2.81 -22.19 19.38
CA SER A 128 3.99 -21.53 18.81
C SER A 128 4.66 -22.42 17.76
N GLY A 129 5.13 -21.82 16.68
CA GLY A 129 5.76 -22.58 15.60
C GLY A 129 5.59 -21.95 14.24
N SER A 130 5.97 -22.70 13.21
CA SER A 130 5.91 -22.27 11.82
C SER A 130 4.53 -22.52 11.23
N TYR A 131 4.04 -21.51 10.51
CA TYR A 131 2.79 -21.53 9.75
C TYR A 131 3.08 -21.13 8.32
N SER A 132 2.24 -21.55 7.39
CA SER A 132 2.29 -21.08 6.01
C SER A 132 1.07 -20.24 5.67
N TYR A 133 1.25 -19.29 4.79
CA TYR A 133 0.17 -18.42 4.30
C TYR A 133 0.07 -18.45 2.78
N ARG A 134 -1.12 -18.14 2.30
CA ARG A 134 -1.39 -17.76 0.93
C ARG A 134 -2.27 -16.52 0.93
N VAL A 135 -1.82 -15.47 0.23
CA VAL A 135 -2.57 -14.22 0.02
C VAL A 135 -2.80 -14.02 -1.46
N THR A 136 -4.05 -13.79 -1.84
CA THR A 136 -4.44 -13.44 -3.20
C THR A 136 -5.25 -12.16 -3.20
N PHE A 137 -5.03 -11.29 -4.16
CA PHE A 137 -5.81 -10.08 -4.37
C PHE A 137 -5.65 -9.58 -5.80
N GLN A 138 -6.39 -8.55 -6.17
CA GLN A 138 -6.23 -7.84 -7.42
C GLN A 138 -5.74 -6.42 -7.15
N ASN A 139 -4.77 -5.97 -7.94
CA ASN A 139 -4.34 -4.58 -8.00
C ASN A 139 -5.44 -3.70 -8.63
N ALA A 140 -5.23 -2.37 -8.62
CA ALA A 140 -6.14 -1.41 -9.23
C ALA A 140 -6.40 -1.65 -10.74
N ASP A 141 -5.42 -2.20 -11.45
CA ASP A 141 -5.50 -2.56 -12.87
C ASP A 141 -6.13 -3.95 -13.13
N ASN A 142 -6.72 -4.58 -12.10
CA ASN A 142 -7.26 -5.95 -12.09
C ASN A 142 -6.21 -7.06 -12.29
N THR A 143 -4.91 -6.76 -12.24
CA THR A 143 -3.86 -7.78 -12.25
C THR A 143 -3.95 -8.61 -10.98
N SER A 144 -4.04 -9.94 -11.12
CA SER A 144 -4.08 -10.85 -9.97
C SER A 144 -2.70 -11.05 -9.38
N VAL A 145 -2.61 -10.87 -8.07
CA VAL A 145 -1.41 -11.11 -7.26
C VAL A 145 -1.63 -12.32 -6.38
N ASN A 146 -0.64 -13.22 -6.36
CA ASN A 146 -0.61 -14.38 -5.48
C ASN A 146 0.74 -14.38 -4.75
N ARG A 147 0.69 -14.42 -3.41
CA ARG A 147 1.87 -14.51 -2.54
C ARG A 147 1.68 -15.66 -1.57
N SER A 148 2.74 -16.42 -1.37
CA SER A 148 2.79 -17.47 -0.35
C SER A 148 4.14 -17.48 0.34
N GLY A 149 4.16 -17.94 1.57
CA GLY A 149 5.37 -18.01 2.37
C GLY A 149 5.11 -18.62 3.72
N THR A 150 6.08 -18.50 4.61
CA THR A 150 6.01 -18.99 5.98
C THR A 150 6.28 -17.85 6.96
N PHE A 151 5.74 -18.00 8.17
CA PHE A 151 5.99 -17.09 9.28
C PHE A 151 5.98 -17.87 10.60
N VAL A 152 6.41 -17.22 11.68
CA VAL A 152 6.48 -17.83 13.01
C VAL A 152 5.49 -17.16 13.95
N LEU A 153 4.70 -17.97 14.65
CA LEU A 153 3.93 -17.56 15.82
C LEU A 153 4.80 -17.74 17.06
N ILE A 154 4.96 -16.68 17.85
CA ILE A 154 5.76 -16.62 19.08
C ILE A 154 4.82 -16.37 20.25
N ARG A 155 4.97 -17.11 21.33
CA ARG A 155 4.27 -16.90 22.62
C ARG A 155 5.25 -16.96 23.76
#